data_731f2502f85233d6e984cb8f2d57e387
#
_entry.id   731f2502f85233d6e984cb8f2d57e387
#
_cell.length_a   1.000
_cell.length_b   1.000
_cell.length_c   1.000
_cell.angle_alpha   90.00
_cell.angle_beta   90.00
_cell.angle_gamma   90.00
#
_symmetry.space_group_name_H-M   'P 1'
#
loop_
_entity.id
_entity.type
_entity.pdbx_description
1 polymer ?
#
loop_
_entity_poly.entity_id
_entity_poly.type
_entity_poly.pdbx_seq_one_letter_code
_entity_poly.pdbx_strand_id
1 'polypeptide(L)'
;SGARLRSVAEAAGLQLEPDGQFHYLADSGNSLYSLASADQTPFTLHNLLDKSFPALTLLFDVPRVAGGAAVFDRAITFALQLAREFDARLVDDNRRELSEAGLLKIREQLVRIYGNMDDRGIAPGSVAALRLFA
;
A
#
# COMPACT_ATOMS: atom_id res chain seq x y z
N SER A 1 -15.39 -9.71 -0.51
CA SER A 1 -15.62 -9.98 -1.93
C SER A 1 -14.78 -9.04 -2.80
N GLY A 2 -14.45 -9.49 -4.00
CA GLY A 2 -13.67 -8.69 -4.95
C GLY A 2 -14.38 -7.40 -5.37
N ALA A 3 -15.69 -7.44 -5.53
CA ALA A 3 -16.46 -6.25 -5.90
C ALA A 3 -16.38 -5.17 -4.81
N ARG A 4 -16.42 -5.57 -3.55
CA ARG A 4 -16.28 -4.66 -2.43
C ARG A 4 -14.86 -4.11 -2.35
N LEU A 5 -13.85 -4.96 -2.61
CA LEU A 5 -12.47 -4.55 -2.67
C LEU A 5 -12.26 -3.45 -3.71
N ARG A 6 -12.79 -3.64 -4.91
CA ARG A 6 -12.72 -2.66 -5.97
C ARG A 6 -13.36 -1.34 -5.53
N SER A 7 -14.53 -1.41 -4.93
CA SER A 7 -15.25 -0.23 -4.47
C SER A 7 -14.45 0.56 -3.44
N VAL A 8 -13.87 -0.13 -2.46
CA VAL A 8 -13.05 0.51 -1.41
C VAL A 8 -11.78 1.11 -2.01
N ALA A 9 -11.11 0.39 -2.91
CA ALA A 9 -9.89 0.88 -3.56
C ALA A 9 -10.15 2.13 -4.39
N GLU A 10 -11.21 2.11 -5.22
CA GLU A 10 -11.56 3.25 -6.06
C GLU A 10 -11.98 4.46 -5.22
N ALA A 11 -12.72 4.23 -4.14
CA ALA A 11 -13.10 5.31 -3.23
C ALA A 11 -11.89 5.97 -2.56
N ALA A 12 -10.81 5.21 -2.37
CA ALA A 12 -9.54 5.73 -1.82
C ALA A 12 -8.65 6.37 -2.88
N GLY A 13 -9.09 6.42 -4.12
CA GLY A 13 -8.35 7.06 -5.22
C GLY A 13 -7.43 6.14 -6.00
N LEU A 14 -7.45 4.84 -5.73
CA LEU A 14 -6.66 3.89 -6.51
C LEU A 14 -7.39 3.52 -7.80
N GLN A 15 -6.61 3.14 -8.81
CA GLN A 15 -7.11 2.72 -10.12
C GLN A 15 -6.54 1.36 -10.47
N LEU A 16 -7.36 0.51 -11.06
CA LEU A 16 -6.90 -0.76 -11.61
C LEU A 16 -6.14 -0.50 -12.90
N GLU A 17 -4.87 -0.92 -12.92
CA GLU A 17 -3.98 -0.70 -14.05
C GLU A 17 -3.75 -2.00 -14.84
N PRO A 18 -3.18 -1.92 -16.06
CA PRO A 18 -2.97 -3.10 -16.91
C PRO A 18 -2.12 -4.19 -16.30
N ASP A 19 -1.27 -3.88 -15.30
CA ASP A 19 -0.47 -4.87 -14.60
C ASP A 19 -1.28 -5.76 -13.64
N GLY A 20 -2.59 -5.49 -13.51
CA GLY A 20 -3.45 -6.26 -12.62
C GLY A 20 -3.37 -5.84 -11.17
N GLN A 21 -2.87 -4.65 -10.88
CA GLN A 21 -2.80 -4.09 -9.53
C GLN A 21 -3.57 -2.78 -9.45
N PHE A 22 -4.05 -2.45 -8.27
CA PHE A 22 -4.60 -1.13 -8.02
C PHE A 22 -3.46 -0.18 -7.63
N HIS A 23 -3.38 0.96 -8.29
CA HIS A 23 -2.32 1.95 -8.05
C HIS A 23 -2.90 3.29 -7.62
N TYR A 24 -2.27 3.91 -6.63
CA TYR A 24 -2.47 5.32 -6.34
C TYR A 24 -1.40 6.10 -7.08
N LEU A 25 -1.83 6.89 -8.06
CA LEU A 25 -0.92 7.56 -8.96
C LEU A 25 -0.69 9.01 -8.55
N ALA A 26 0.56 9.46 -8.67
CA ALA A 26 0.89 10.89 -8.60
C ALA A 26 0.41 11.60 -9.87
N ASP A 27 0.42 12.92 -9.84
CA ASP A 27 0.06 13.74 -11.01
C ASP A 27 0.96 13.43 -12.22
N SER A 28 2.21 13.04 -11.95
CA SER A 28 3.15 12.62 -12.99
C SER A 28 2.82 11.28 -13.64
N GLY A 29 1.87 10.52 -13.07
CA GLY A 29 1.55 9.17 -13.51
C GLY A 29 2.34 8.07 -12.80
N ASN A 30 3.30 8.43 -11.95
CA ASN A 30 4.08 7.45 -11.20
C ASN A 30 3.24 6.86 -10.06
N SER A 31 3.41 5.55 -9.85
CA SER A 31 2.72 4.87 -8.75
C SER A 31 3.38 5.22 -7.42
N LEU A 32 2.59 5.69 -6.48
CA LEU A 32 3.05 6.01 -5.13
C LEU A 32 2.91 4.81 -4.19
N TYR A 33 1.84 4.07 -4.33
CA TYR A 33 1.68 2.78 -3.69
C TYR A 33 0.67 1.95 -4.49
N SER A 34 0.70 0.64 -4.26
CA SER A 34 -0.16 -0.28 -5.01
C SER A 34 -0.68 -1.38 -4.12
N LEU A 35 -1.79 -1.96 -4.55
CA LEU A 35 -2.43 -3.09 -3.89
C LEU A 35 -2.49 -4.26 -4.86
N ALA A 36 -2.01 -5.41 -4.41
CA ALA A 36 -1.98 -6.63 -5.19
C ALA A 36 -2.51 -7.80 -4.35
N SER A 37 -2.90 -8.86 -5.01
CA SER A 37 -3.16 -10.13 -4.33
C SER A 37 -1.85 -10.70 -3.81
N ALA A 38 -1.84 -11.29 -2.61
CA ALA A 38 -0.63 -11.85 -2.01
C ALA A 38 -0.08 -13.03 -2.80
N ASP A 39 -0.90 -13.73 -3.56
CA ASP A 39 -0.48 -14.83 -4.43
C ASP A 39 -0.09 -14.35 -5.83
N GLN A 40 -0.06 -13.05 -6.05
CA GLN A 40 0.29 -12.40 -7.31
C GLN A 40 -0.69 -12.64 -8.46
N THR A 41 -1.88 -13.15 -8.18
CA THR A 41 -2.93 -13.25 -9.19
C THR A 41 -3.34 -11.84 -9.61
N PRO A 42 -3.27 -11.49 -10.90
CA PRO A 42 -3.69 -10.17 -11.34
C PRO A 42 -5.18 -9.94 -11.10
N PHE A 43 -5.54 -8.75 -10.66
CA PHE A 43 -6.94 -8.36 -10.57
C PHE A 43 -7.45 -8.08 -11.99
N THR A 44 -8.62 -8.63 -12.28
CA THR A 44 -9.35 -8.34 -13.52
C THR A 44 -10.78 -7.97 -13.17
N LEU A 45 -11.46 -7.28 -14.07
CA LEU A 45 -12.87 -6.97 -13.84
C LEU A 45 -13.71 -8.25 -13.65
N HIS A 46 -13.30 -9.32 -14.31
CA HIS A 46 -14.00 -10.60 -14.20
C HIS A 46 -13.80 -11.23 -12.83
N ASN A 47 -12.53 -11.41 -12.38
CA ASN A 47 -12.30 -12.10 -11.11
C ASN A 47 -12.69 -11.26 -9.88
N LEU A 48 -12.76 -9.94 -10.04
CA LEU A 48 -13.28 -9.08 -8.97
C LEU A 48 -14.78 -9.24 -8.76
N LEU A 49 -15.50 -9.81 -9.72
CA LEU A 49 -16.94 -10.06 -9.58
C LEU A 49 -17.21 -11.34 -8.80
N ASP A 50 -16.41 -12.37 -8.98
CA ASP A 50 -16.74 -13.71 -8.50
C ASP A 50 -15.72 -14.35 -7.55
N LYS A 51 -14.53 -13.75 -7.38
CA LYS A 51 -13.50 -14.30 -6.51
C LYS A 51 -13.39 -13.56 -5.19
N SER A 52 -12.94 -14.31 -4.17
CA SER A 52 -12.49 -13.75 -2.90
C SER A 52 -10.97 -13.72 -2.89
N PHE A 53 -10.41 -12.72 -2.22
CA PHE A 53 -8.96 -12.57 -2.09
C PHE A 53 -8.62 -12.60 -0.60
N PRO A 54 -8.17 -13.76 -0.07
CA PRO A 54 -7.97 -13.92 1.37
C PRO A 54 -6.78 -13.17 1.91
N ALA A 55 -5.84 -12.80 1.06
CA ALA A 55 -4.66 -12.05 1.46
C ALA A 55 -4.28 -11.04 0.39
N LEU A 56 -3.92 -9.85 0.83
CA LEU A 56 -3.54 -8.74 -0.03
C LEU A 56 -2.18 -8.21 0.39
N THR A 57 -1.46 -7.63 -0.57
CA THR A 57 -0.18 -6.97 -0.31
C THR A 57 -0.27 -5.52 -0.73
N LEU A 58 0.05 -4.61 0.19
CA LEU A 58 0.18 -3.20 -0.11
C LEU A 58 1.67 -2.88 -0.25
N LEU A 59 2.05 -2.43 -1.43
CA LEU A 59 3.43 -2.06 -1.74
C LEU A 59 3.56 -0.54 -1.73
N PHE A 60 4.41 -0.05 -0.86
CA PHE A 60 4.72 1.36 -0.77
C PHE A 60 6.15 1.58 -1.27
N ASP A 61 6.27 2.28 -2.38
CA ASP A 61 7.57 2.62 -2.96
C ASP A 61 7.97 3.99 -2.42
N VAL A 62 9.14 4.05 -1.76
CA VAL A 62 9.60 5.30 -1.15
C VAL A 62 9.84 6.32 -2.25
N PRO A 63 9.02 7.38 -2.35
CA PRO A 63 9.14 8.32 -3.46
C PRO A 63 10.39 9.19 -3.33
N ARG A 64 10.89 9.63 -4.50
CA ARG A 64 12.11 10.44 -4.60
C ARG A 64 11.90 11.91 -4.32
N VAL A 65 10.66 12.31 -4.07
CA VAL A 65 10.30 13.71 -3.88
C VAL A 65 9.92 13.98 -2.43
N ALA A 66 9.97 15.25 -2.04
CA ALA A 66 9.50 15.68 -0.73
C ALA A 66 8.03 15.29 -0.56
N GLY A 67 7.65 14.99 0.67
CA GLY A 67 6.27 14.59 0.97
C GLY A 67 6.04 13.09 1.08
N GLY A 68 7.11 12.29 1.07
CA GLY A 68 6.98 10.83 1.20
C GLY A 68 6.30 10.39 2.49
N ALA A 69 6.48 11.12 3.58
CA ALA A 69 5.79 10.81 4.83
C ALA A 69 4.28 11.01 4.69
N ALA A 70 3.84 12.02 3.95
CA ALA A 70 2.40 12.23 3.69
C ALA A 70 1.82 11.12 2.82
N VAL A 71 2.58 10.65 1.83
CA VAL A 71 2.17 9.51 1.00
C VAL A 71 2.07 8.24 1.85
N PHE A 72 3.03 8.02 2.72
CA PHE A 72 3.00 6.89 3.66
C PHE A 72 1.77 6.96 4.55
N ASP A 73 1.46 8.14 5.12
CA ASP A 73 0.28 8.32 5.96
C ASP A 73 -1.00 7.96 5.21
N ARG A 74 -1.09 8.35 3.94
CA ARG A 74 -2.23 8.03 3.08
C ARG A 74 -2.33 6.52 2.84
N ALA A 75 -1.21 5.87 2.54
CA ALA A 75 -1.16 4.43 2.33
C ALA A 75 -1.59 3.66 3.59
N ILE A 76 -1.13 4.09 4.76
CA ILE A 76 -1.50 3.47 6.03
C ILE A 76 -2.98 3.68 6.34
N THR A 77 -3.52 4.86 6.08
CA THR A 77 -4.94 5.12 6.25
C THR A 77 -5.77 4.16 5.40
N PHE A 78 -5.35 3.95 4.16
CA PHE A 78 -6.01 2.99 3.27
C PHE A 78 -5.89 1.55 3.80
N ALA A 79 -4.69 1.15 4.26
CA ALA A 79 -4.48 -0.18 4.81
C ALA A 79 -5.35 -0.45 6.05
N LEU A 80 -5.47 0.53 6.94
CA LEU A 80 -6.32 0.43 8.12
C LEU A 80 -7.79 0.36 7.74
N GLN A 81 -8.19 1.10 6.71
CA GLN A 81 -9.55 1.04 6.19
C GLN A 81 -9.87 -0.35 5.64
N LEU A 82 -8.96 -0.93 4.84
CA LEU A 82 -9.12 -2.28 4.31
C LEU A 82 -9.21 -3.31 5.44
N ALA A 83 -8.35 -3.18 6.45
CA ALA A 83 -8.36 -4.09 7.59
C ALA A 83 -9.71 -4.07 8.31
N ARG A 84 -10.30 -2.88 8.48
CA ARG A 84 -11.61 -2.73 9.09
C ARG A 84 -12.74 -3.29 8.23
N GLU A 85 -12.72 -2.95 6.94
CA GLU A 85 -13.79 -3.33 6.00
C GLU A 85 -13.86 -4.83 5.78
N PHE A 86 -12.73 -5.53 5.83
CA PHE A 86 -12.65 -6.95 5.54
C PHE A 86 -12.32 -7.79 6.78
N ASP A 87 -12.33 -7.19 7.97
CA ASP A 87 -11.97 -7.86 9.22
C ASP A 87 -10.64 -8.58 9.10
N ALA A 88 -9.66 -7.88 8.53
CA ALA A 88 -8.34 -8.43 8.23
C ALA A 88 -7.31 -7.92 9.20
N ARG A 89 -6.20 -8.65 9.31
CA ARG A 89 -5.05 -8.23 10.13
C ARG A 89 -3.98 -7.61 9.24
N LEU A 90 -3.36 -6.55 9.72
CA LEU A 90 -2.25 -5.90 9.06
C LEU A 90 -0.95 -6.47 9.62
N VAL A 91 -0.09 -6.98 8.76
CA VAL A 91 1.19 -7.57 9.15
C VAL A 91 2.32 -7.02 8.29
N ASP A 92 3.55 -7.13 8.79
CA ASP A 92 4.75 -6.74 8.03
C ASP A 92 5.25 -7.89 7.13
N ASP A 93 6.40 -7.69 6.48
CA ASP A 93 7.02 -8.69 5.60
C ASP A 93 7.35 -9.99 6.32
N ASN A 94 7.57 -9.91 7.63
CA ASN A 94 7.92 -11.07 8.46
C ASN A 94 6.67 -11.70 9.08
N ARG A 95 5.48 -11.31 8.65
CA ARG A 95 4.19 -11.78 9.15
C ARG A 95 3.94 -11.44 10.62
N ARG A 96 4.61 -10.41 11.13
CA ARG A 96 4.35 -9.90 12.47
C ARG A 96 3.22 -8.89 12.43
N GLU A 97 2.31 -9.00 13.38
CA GLU A 97 1.21 -8.07 13.48
C GLU A 97 1.72 -6.65 13.72
N LEU A 98 1.20 -5.70 12.95
CA LEU A 98 1.57 -4.29 13.08
C LEU A 98 0.56 -3.58 13.97
N SER A 99 1.07 -3.01 15.07
CA SER A 99 0.30 -2.14 15.95
C SER A 99 0.41 -0.68 15.46
N GLU A 100 -0.42 0.19 16.03
CA GLU A 100 -0.28 1.63 15.78
C GLU A 100 1.11 2.14 16.15
N ALA A 101 1.66 1.65 17.28
CA ALA A 101 3.00 2.02 17.70
C ALA A 101 4.06 1.58 16.69
N GLY A 102 3.90 0.38 16.11
CA GLY A 102 4.80 -0.12 15.06
C GLY A 102 4.74 0.72 13.80
N LEU A 103 3.55 1.14 13.40
CA LEU A 103 3.36 2.01 12.23
C LEU A 103 3.98 3.38 12.45
N LEU A 104 3.83 3.96 13.64
CA LEU A 104 4.47 5.23 13.98
C LEU A 104 5.98 5.12 13.92
N LYS A 105 6.53 4.01 14.37
CA LYS A 105 7.97 3.75 14.32
C LYS A 105 8.49 3.71 12.90
N ILE A 106 7.77 3.03 12.01
CA ILE A 106 8.11 2.98 10.58
C ILE A 106 8.06 4.40 9.99
N ARG A 107 7.04 5.17 10.33
CA ARG A 107 6.91 6.55 9.86
C ARG A 107 8.09 7.42 10.31
N GLU A 108 8.51 7.29 11.55
CA GLU A 108 9.68 8.02 12.06
C GLU A 108 10.95 7.65 11.31
N GLN A 109 11.13 6.37 11.00
CA GLN A 109 12.27 5.91 10.21
C GLN A 109 12.26 6.50 8.81
N LEU A 110 11.10 6.57 8.17
CA LEU A 110 10.95 7.18 6.84
C LEU A 110 11.30 8.66 6.86
N VAL A 111 10.81 9.39 7.85
CA VAL A 111 11.13 10.83 8.00
C VAL A 111 12.62 11.02 8.11
N ARG A 112 13.32 10.20 8.90
CA ARG A 112 14.77 10.25 9.03
C ARG A 112 15.49 9.93 7.73
N ILE A 113 15.01 8.92 6.99
CA ILE A 113 15.57 8.54 5.70
C ILE A 113 15.47 9.70 4.71
N TYR A 114 14.33 10.37 4.63
CA TYR A 114 14.16 11.52 3.74
C TYR A 114 15.10 12.67 4.11
N GLY A 115 15.24 12.96 5.39
CA GLY A 115 16.19 13.98 5.84
C GLY A 115 17.63 13.64 5.47
N ASN A 116 18.02 12.39 5.68
CA ASN A 116 19.38 11.93 5.35
C ASN A 116 19.63 11.93 3.84
N MET A 117 18.62 11.60 3.04
CA MET A 117 18.75 11.62 1.58
C MET A 117 18.98 13.02 1.06
N ASP A 118 18.28 14.01 1.59
CA ASP A 118 18.48 15.41 1.20
C ASP A 118 19.91 15.84 1.47
N ASP A 119 20.49 15.44 2.61
CA ASP A 119 21.86 15.79 2.98
C ASP A 119 22.92 15.06 2.16
N ARG A 120 22.63 13.85 1.72
CA ARG A 120 23.62 12.97 1.07
C ARG A 120 23.37 12.77 -0.41
N GLY A 121 22.26 13.25 -0.94
CA GLY A 121 21.89 13.05 -2.33
C GLY A 121 21.56 11.59 -2.66
N ILE A 122 21.25 10.78 -1.66
CA ILE A 122 20.90 9.37 -1.86
C ILE A 122 19.45 9.27 -2.35
N ALA A 123 19.24 8.60 -3.49
CA ALA A 123 17.90 8.41 -4.02
C ALA A 123 17.15 7.35 -3.21
N PRO A 124 15.88 7.59 -2.88
CA PRO A 124 15.05 6.55 -2.25
C PRO A 124 14.81 5.39 -3.22
N GLY A 125 14.91 4.18 -2.72
CA GLY A 125 14.70 2.99 -3.51
C GLY A 125 14.17 1.82 -2.71
N SER A 126 13.87 2.03 -1.44
CA SER A 126 13.35 0.96 -0.60
C SER A 126 11.85 0.80 -0.81
N VAL A 127 11.41 -0.46 -0.83
CA VAL A 127 10.01 -0.82 -0.92
C VAL A 127 9.59 -1.40 0.42
N ALA A 128 8.52 -0.86 0.98
CA ALA A 128 7.89 -1.42 2.16
C ALA A 128 6.64 -2.18 1.74
N ALA A 129 6.52 -3.43 2.15
CA ALA A 129 5.37 -4.24 1.87
C ALA A 129 4.58 -4.47 3.14
N LEU A 130 3.30 -4.16 3.09
CA LEU A 130 2.35 -4.42 4.16
C LEU A 130 1.36 -5.47 3.67
N ARG A 131 1.10 -6.48 4.49
CA ARG A 131 0.21 -7.57 4.11
C ARG A 131 -1.02 -7.58 4.99
N LEU A 132 -2.18 -7.82 4.36
CA LEU A 132 -3.46 -7.92 5.04
C LEU A 132 -3.97 -9.35 4.85
N PHE A 133 -4.33 -9.96 5.97
CA PHE A 133 -4.92 -11.30 5.96
C PHE A 133 -6.32 -11.24 6.56
N ALA A 134 -7.26 -11.79 5.83
CA ALA A 134 -8.64 -11.92 6.30
C ALA A 134 -8.79 -13.07 7.27
#